data_3dd3c783862a14a024ec23c4cd632562
#
_entry.id   3dd3c783862a14a024ec23c4cd632562
#
_cell.length_a   1.000
_cell.length_b   1.000
_cell.length_c   1.000
_cell.angle_alpha   90.00
_cell.angle_beta   90.00
_cell.angle_gamma   90.00
#
_symmetry.space_group_name_H-M   'P 1'
#
loop_
_entity.id
_entity.type
_entity.pdbx_description
1 polymer ?
#
loop_
_entity_poly.entity_id
_entity_poly.type
_entity_poly.pdbx_seq_one_letter_code
_entity_poly.pdbx_strand_id
1 'polypeptide(L)'
;MNKERRKALNELKFKLESISFELENIYDEIESLKNEEQEYLDNIPENLQNSQRAERSQEIIDYLEDTIEYLEDSKSQLQNTIINLESALEE
;
A
#
# COMPACT_ATOMS: atom_id res chain seq x y z
N MET A 1 -0.15 6.90 33.28
CA MET A 1 0.48 5.63 32.87
C MET A 1 1.86 5.54 33.50
N ASN A 2 2.27 4.33 33.89
CA ASN A 2 3.61 4.20 34.47
C ASN A 2 4.71 4.34 33.40
N LYS A 3 5.92 4.57 33.89
CA LYS A 3 7.09 4.85 33.04
C LYS A 3 7.44 3.68 32.10
N GLU A 4 7.33 2.46 32.60
CA GLU A 4 7.68 1.26 31.82
C GLU A 4 6.71 1.02 30.67
N ARG A 5 5.42 1.17 30.91
CA ARG A 5 4.40 1.03 29.86
C ARG A 5 4.52 2.14 28.83
N ARG A 6 4.80 3.36 29.27
CA ARG A 6 5.02 4.48 28.37
C ARG A 6 6.18 4.21 27.41
N LYS A 7 7.29 3.72 27.95
CA LYS A 7 8.46 3.37 27.16
C LYS A 7 8.13 2.27 26.13
N ALA A 8 7.44 1.23 26.58
CA ALA A 8 7.04 0.13 25.70
C ALA A 8 6.13 0.61 24.56
N LEU A 9 5.15 1.46 24.86
CA LEU A 9 4.24 2.01 23.84
C LEU A 9 4.97 2.93 22.86
N ASN A 10 5.92 3.72 23.33
CA ASN A 10 6.73 4.55 22.44
C ASN A 10 7.54 3.69 21.47
N GLU A 11 8.14 2.61 21.95
CA GLU A 11 8.89 1.69 21.08
C GLU A 11 8.01 1.05 20.01
N LEU A 12 6.79 0.64 20.39
CA LEU A 12 5.83 0.08 19.45
C LEU A 12 5.35 1.12 18.44
N LYS A 13 5.14 2.34 18.88
CA LYS A 13 4.77 3.44 17.98
C LYS A 13 5.85 3.67 16.92
N PHE A 14 7.12 3.67 17.30
CA PHE A 14 8.22 3.82 16.35
C PHE A 14 8.27 2.67 15.35
N LYS A 15 8.00 1.45 15.80
CA LYS A 15 7.90 0.28 14.89
C LYS A 15 6.78 0.45 13.89
N LEU A 16 5.63 0.94 14.32
CA LEU A 16 4.49 1.19 13.44
C LEU A 16 4.79 2.29 12.43
N GLU A 17 5.51 3.32 12.82
CA GLU A 17 5.95 4.38 11.90
C GLU A 17 6.87 3.83 10.82
N SER A 18 7.78 2.91 11.17
CA SER A 18 8.65 2.23 10.21
C SER A 18 7.84 1.38 9.24
N ILE A 19 6.85 0.65 9.73
CA ILE A 19 5.95 -0.15 8.89
C ILE A 19 5.16 0.75 7.94
N SER A 20 4.70 1.90 8.43
CA SER A 20 3.99 2.88 7.61
C SER A 20 4.84 3.37 6.44
N PHE A 21 6.10 3.65 6.72
CA PHE A 21 7.07 4.06 5.70
C PHE A 21 7.29 2.96 4.65
N GLU A 22 7.48 1.72 5.10
CA GLU A 22 7.63 0.57 4.20
C GLU A 22 6.39 0.34 3.35
N LEU A 23 5.22 0.50 3.94
CA LEU A 23 3.95 0.33 3.24
C LEU A 23 3.82 1.37 2.10
N GLU A 24 4.24 2.59 2.35
CA GLU A 24 4.25 3.64 1.33
C GLU A 24 5.19 3.30 0.17
N ASN A 25 6.37 2.77 0.47
CA ASN A 25 7.31 2.33 -0.55
C ASN A 25 6.74 1.18 -1.39
N ILE A 26 6.07 0.23 -0.75
CA ILE A 26 5.42 -0.89 -1.45
C ILE A 26 4.30 -0.36 -2.35
N TYR A 27 3.51 0.57 -1.87
CA TYR A 27 2.47 1.22 -2.65
C TYR A 27 3.03 1.83 -3.94
N ASP A 28 4.10 2.61 -3.81
CA ASP A 28 4.75 3.26 -4.95
C ASP A 28 5.29 2.24 -5.97
N GLU A 29 5.88 1.14 -5.48
CA GLU A 29 6.40 0.09 -6.35
C GLU A 29 5.28 -0.64 -7.10
N ILE A 30 4.18 -0.95 -6.42
CA ILE A 30 3.03 -1.61 -7.07
C ILE A 30 2.40 -0.69 -8.10
N GLU A 31 2.27 0.60 -7.80
CA GLU A 31 1.76 1.59 -8.74
C GLU A 31 2.64 1.66 -10.00
N SER A 32 3.96 1.65 -9.81
CA SER A 32 4.92 1.64 -10.90
C SER A 32 4.78 0.40 -11.77
N LEU A 33 4.65 -0.77 -11.15
CA LEU A 33 4.46 -2.03 -11.87
C LEU A 33 3.13 -2.08 -12.61
N LYS A 34 2.07 -1.54 -12.01
CA LYS A 34 0.77 -1.41 -12.69
C LYS A 34 0.90 -0.55 -13.94
N ASN A 35 1.61 0.57 -13.84
CA ASN A 35 1.82 1.47 -14.98
C ASN A 35 2.63 0.80 -16.09
N GLU A 36 3.63 -0.02 -15.73
CA GLU A 36 4.38 -0.81 -16.70
C GLU A 36 3.48 -1.81 -17.43
N GLU A 37 2.61 -2.49 -16.71
CA GLU A 37 1.67 -3.45 -17.31
C GLU A 37 0.66 -2.73 -18.21
N GLN A 38 0.21 -1.54 -17.81
CA GLN A 38 -0.68 -0.73 -18.64
C GLN A 38 -0.01 -0.31 -19.93
N GLU A 39 1.25 0.10 -19.85
CA GLU A 39 2.03 0.46 -21.04
C GLU A 39 2.20 -0.74 -21.98
N TYR A 40 2.46 -1.92 -21.40
CA TYR A 40 2.54 -3.16 -22.17
C TYR A 40 1.21 -3.42 -22.91
N LEU A 41 0.09 -3.31 -22.21
CA LEU A 41 -1.24 -3.52 -22.80
C LEU A 41 -1.51 -2.51 -23.92
N ASP A 42 -1.20 -1.24 -23.70
CA ASP A 42 -1.43 -0.16 -24.65
C ASP A 42 -0.61 -0.34 -25.93
N ASN A 43 0.53 -1.02 -25.82
CA ASN A 43 1.43 -1.26 -26.96
C ASN A 43 1.11 -2.56 -27.72
N ILE A 44 0.14 -3.35 -27.27
CA ILE A 44 -0.33 -4.51 -28.03
C ILE A 44 -1.02 -4.01 -29.30
N PRO A 45 -0.67 -4.54 -30.48
CA PRO A 45 -1.30 -4.11 -31.74
C PRO A 45 -2.84 -4.22 -31.67
N GLU A 46 -3.51 -3.29 -32.29
CA GLU A 46 -4.98 -3.18 -32.26
C GLU A 46 -5.69 -4.48 -32.63
N ASN A 47 -5.17 -5.19 -33.65
CA ASN A 47 -5.75 -6.47 -34.06
C ASN A 47 -5.55 -7.61 -33.07
N LEU A 48 -4.73 -7.42 -32.02
CA LEU A 48 -4.44 -8.39 -30.97
C LEU A 48 -5.00 -7.98 -29.61
N GLN A 49 -5.75 -6.87 -29.52
CA GLN A 49 -6.30 -6.37 -28.26
C GLN A 49 -7.31 -7.35 -27.61
N ASN A 50 -7.89 -8.26 -28.40
CA ASN A 50 -8.81 -9.27 -27.89
C ASN A 50 -8.13 -10.64 -27.69
N SER A 51 -6.80 -10.69 -27.75
CA SER A 51 -6.05 -11.93 -27.53
C SER A 51 -6.08 -12.33 -26.06
N GLN A 52 -5.76 -13.61 -25.77
CA GLN A 52 -5.64 -14.08 -24.37
C GLN A 52 -4.58 -13.30 -23.61
N ARG A 53 -3.51 -12.87 -24.27
CA ARG A 53 -2.45 -12.07 -23.67
C ARG A 53 -2.99 -10.72 -23.21
N ALA A 54 -3.78 -10.04 -24.04
CA ALA A 54 -4.38 -8.76 -23.71
C ALA A 54 -5.39 -8.91 -22.59
N GLU A 55 -6.22 -9.96 -22.62
CA GLU A 55 -7.17 -10.25 -21.55
C GLU A 55 -6.47 -10.50 -20.22
N ARG A 56 -5.40 -11.29 -20.23
CA ARG A 56 -4.63 -11.57 -19.01
C ARG A 56 -3.97 -10.30 -18.47
N SER A 57 -3.42 -9.47 -19.36
CA SER A 57 -2.83 -8.19 -18.96
C SER A 57 -3.86 -7.29 -18.27
N GLN A 58 -5.07 -7.22 -18.83
CA GLN A 58 -6.16 -6.44 -18.21
C GLN A 58 -6.54 -7.00 -16.83
N GLU A 59 -6.61 -8.32 -16.67
CA GLU A 59 -6.88 -8.94 -15.37
C GLU A 59 -5.82 -8.56 -14.34
N ILE A 60 -4.55 -8.60 -14.76
CA ILE A 60 -3.43 -8.23 -13.89
C ILE A 60 -3.57 -6.77 -13.44
N ILE A 61 -3.88 -5.87 -14.36
CA ILE A 61 -4.08 -4.45 -14.08
C ILE A 61 -5.21 -4.28 -13.06
N ASP A 62 -6.32 -4.98 -13.25
CA ASP A 62 -7.48 -4.91 -12.35
C ASP A 62 -7.11 -5.38 -10.93
N TYR A 63 -6.36 -6.48 -10.81
CA TYR A 63 -5.88 -6.95 -9.51
C TYR A 63 -4.92 -5.96 -8.86
N LEU A 64 -4.05 -5.34 -9.64
CA LEU A 64 -3.11 -4.35 -9.10
C LEU A 64 -3.83 -3.07 -8.66
N GLU A 65 -4.85 -2.65 -9.38
CA GLU A 65 -5.69 -1.51 -8.97
C GLU A 65 -6.40 -1.79 -7.65
N ASP A 66 -6.97 -2.99 -7.49
CA ASP A 66 -7.59 -3.41 -6.23
C ASP A 66 -6.55 -3.44 -5.09
N THR A 67 -5.36 -3.95 -5.38
CA THR A 67 -4.27 -4.00 -4.41
C THR A 67 -3.88 -2.60 -3.95
N ILE A 68 -3.80 -1.65 -4.86
CA ILE A 68 -3.49 -0.24 -4.55
C ILE A 68 -4.56 0.34 -3.61
N GLU A 69 -5.83 0.07 -3.89
CA GLU A 69 -6.95 0.52 -3.06
C GLU A 69 -6.85 -0.05 -1.63
N TYR A 70 -6.58 -1.35 -1.51
CA TYR A 70 -6.40 -1.99 -0.22
C TYR A 70 -5.18 -1.42 0.54
N LEU A 71 -4.12 -1.09 -0.17
CA LEU A 71 -2.95 -0.48 0.44
C LEU A 71 -3.24 0.93 0.95
N GLU A 72 -4.03 1.71 0.22
CA GLU A 72 -4.47 3.03 0.67
C GLU A 72 -5.27 2.93 1.98
N ASP A 73 -6.20 1.97 2.04
CA ASP A 73 -6.99 1.71 3.23
C ASP A 73 -6.10 1.28 4.40
N SER A 74 -5.13 0.40 4.14
CA SER A 74 -4.19 -0.08 5.14
C SER A 74 -3.33 1.06 5.69
N LYS A 75 -2.87 1.96 4.83
CA LYS A 75 -2.11 3.14 5.23
C LYS A 75 -2.94 4.04 6.17
N SER A 76 -4.20 4.27 5.82
CA SER A 76 -5.11 5.08 6.63
C SER A 76 -5.35 4.46 7.99
N GLN A 77 -5.59 3.15 8.05
CA GLN A 77 -5.80 2.40 9.29
C GLN A 77 -4.55 2.44 10.17
N LEU A 78 -3.39 2.26 9.56
CA LEU A 78 -2.12 2.30 10.28
C LEU A 78 -1.87 3.69 10.86
N GLN A 79 -2.16 4.73 10.11
CA GLN A 79 -2.03 6.11 10.57
C GLN A 79 -2.95 6.39 11.76
N ASN A 80 -4.19 5.92 11.70
CA ASN A 80 -5.14 6.03 12.82
C ASN A 80 -4.63 5.30 14.06
N THR A 81 -4.02 4.14 13.87
CA THR A 81 -3.40 3.36 14.95
C THR A 81 -2.30 4.16 15.64
N ILE A 82 -1.44 4.81 14.85
CA ILE A 82 -0.34 5.63 15.37
C ILE A 82 -0.89 6.84 16.14
N ILE A 83 -1.90 7.51 15.59
CA ILE A 83 -2.55 8.66 16.23
C ILE A 83 -3.16 8.26 17.58
N ASN A 84 -3.81 7.10 17.66
CA ASN A 84 -4.36 6.60 18.90
C ASN A 84 -3.28 6.35 19.96
N LEU A 85 -2.14 5.79 19.55
CA LEU A 85 -1.02 5.60 20.48
C LEU A 85 -0.43 6.92 20.96
N GLU A 86 -0.32 7.90 20.06
CA GLU A 86 0.10 9.24 20.44
C GLU A 86 -0.84 9.86 21.48
N SER A 87 -2.13 9.69 21.28
CA SER A 87 -3.15 10.17 22.23
C SER A 87 -3.02 9.47 23.57
N ALA A 88 -2.77 8.16 23.58
CA ALA A 88 -2.56 7.40 24.81
C ALA A 88 -1.30 7.85 25.57
N LEU A 89 -0.31 8.40 24.85
CA LEU A 89 0.95 8.85 25.43
C LEU A 89 0.93 10.32 25.88
N GLU A 90 -0.10 11.05 25.54
CA GLU A 90 -0.27 12.44 25.98
C GLU A 90 -0.49 12.53 27.51
N GLU A 91 0.08 13.56 28.11
CA GLU A 91 -0.16 13.87 29.51
C GLU A 91 -0.36 15.35 29.75
#